data_028cc95d6a3dd43c740796a12f23a404
#
_entry.id   028cc95d6a3dd43c740796a12f23a404
#
_cell.length_a   1.000
_cell.length_b   1.000
_cell.length_c   1.000
_cell.angle_alpha   90.00
_cell.angle_beta   90.00
_cell.angle_gamma   90.00
#
_symmetry.space_group_name_H-M   'P 1'
#
loop_
_entity.id
_entity.type
_entity.pdbx_description
1 polymer ?
#
loop_
_entity_poly.entity_id
_entity_poly.type
_entity_poly.pdbx_seq_one_letter_code
_entity_poly.pdbx_strand_id
1 'polypeptide(L)'
;MKILVLISNVPDTTTKIRFSGDNTAFDNTGVQWIINPWDELALTRAMELKEAGGIEKITVANVGAKTTEPTLRKALAVGADDAIRIDAEAKDAFFVAKQLAEVAGDYDIILAGIEASDYNGSAVGGMLAEILDYNSVSAVSGLNIENGELIVNREIDGGSQVLTIATPVVCVVQKGIAKEPRIPAMRGIMMARKKPLVVKEAVAADERTSFENFELPPAKAACKMIDEENAKELITLLHEEAKVL
;
A
#
# COMPACT_ATOMS: atom_id res chain seq x y z
N MET A 1 1.58 17.19 -14.61
CA MET A 1 0.61 16.22 -14.04
C MET A 1 0.68 16.24 -12.52
N LYS A 2 -0.41 15.87 -11.84
CA LYS A 2 -0.49 15.76 -10.37
C LYS A 2 -0.65 14.28 -9.99
N ILE A 3 0.08 13.83 -8.98
CA ILE A 3 -0.01 12.47 -8.46
C ILE A 3 -0.63 12.48 -7.06
N LEU A 4 -1.59 11.58 -6.83
CA LEU A 4 -2.05 11.21 -5.51
C LEU A 4 -1.48 9.84 -5.15
N VAL A 5 -0.81 9.72 -4.00
CA VAL A 5 -0.36 8.43 -3.47
C VAL A 5 -1.20 8.07 -2.26
N LEU A 6 -1.86 6.94 -2.31
CA LEU A 6 -2.64 6.42 -1.19
C LEU A 6 -1.69 5.81 -0.16
N ILE A 7 -1.90 6.15 1.10
CA ILE A 7 -1.05 5.70 2.21
C ILE A 7 -1.90 4.94 3.23
N SER A 8 -1.60 3.68 3.41
CA SER A 8 -2.14 2.86 4.49
C SER A 8 -1.20 2.91 5.69
N ASN A 9 -1.78 3.06 6.88
CA ASN A 9 -1.08 3.04 8.16
C ASN A 9 -1.22 1.63 8.75
N VAL A 10 -0.16 0.85 8.72
CA VAL A 10 -0.18 -0.57 9.09
C VAL A 10 0.77 -0.86 10.25
N PRO A 11 0.53 -1.93 11.03
CA PRO A 11 1.51 -2.40 12.00
C PRO A 11 2.82 -2.77 11.31
N ASP A 12 3.96 -2.48 11.97
CA ASP A 12 5.25 -2.96 11.50
C ASP A 12 5.21 -4.48 11.29
N THR A 13 5.80 -4.97 10.20
CA THR A 13 5.76 -6.38 9.80
C THR A 13 6.40 -7.34 10.81
N THR A 14 7.17 -6.83 11.77
CA THR A 14 7.76 -7.58 12.88
C THR A 14 6.86 -7.64 14.12
N THR A 15 5.70 -6.98 14.08
CA THR A 15 4.75 -6.94 15.19
C THR A 15 4.24 -8.34 15.53
N LYS A 16 4.31 -8.70 16.81
CA LYS A 16 3.64 -9.91 17.31
C LYS A 16 2.14 -9.64 17.44
N ILE A 17 1.36 -10.25 16.59
CA ILE A 17 -0.09 -10.10 16.56
C ILE A 17 -0.70 -10.64 17.86
N ARG A 18 -1.54 -9.83 18.49
CA ARG A 18 -2.35 -10.16 19.67
C ARG A 18 -3.77 -9.65 19.47
N PHE A 19 -4.72 -10.29 20.09
CA PHE A 19 -6.11 -9.88 20.03
C PHE A 19 -6.60 -9.53 21.44
N SER A 20 -7.69 -8.75 21.52
CA SER A 20 -8.41 -8.50 22.77
C SER A 20 -8.84 -9.82 23.42
N GLY A 21 -9.17 -9.79 24.73
CA GLY A 21 -9.49 -11.01 25.46
C GLY A 21 -10.71 -11.78 24.95
N ASP A 22 -11.56 -11.13 24.15
CA ASP A 22 -12.74 -11.71 23.49
C ASP A 22 -12.50 -12.02 22.00
N ASN A 23 -11.29 -11.80 21.50
CA ASN A 23 -10.90 -11.97 20.09
C ASN A 23 -11.70 -11.13 19.07
N THR A 24 -12.31 -10.05 19.50
CA THR A 24 -13.12 -9.17 18.62
C THR A 24 -12.33 -8.01 18.04
N ALA A 25 -11.12 -7.73 18.56
CA ALA A 25 -10.30 -6.63 18.09
C ALA A 25 -8.80 -6.95 18.16
N PHE A 26 -8.04 -6.28 17.29
CA PHE A 26 -6.58 -6.28 17.35
C PHE A 26 -6.09 -5.46 18.55
N ASP A 27 -5.15 -6.01 19.33
CA ASP A 27 -4.52 -5.31 20.47
C ASP A 27 -3.43 -4.36 19.96
N ASN A 28 -3.69 -3.07 20.00
CA ASN A 28 -2.80 -2.01 19.56
C ASN A 28 -1.67 -1.66 20.56
N THR A 29 -1.62 -2.31 21.71
CA THR A 29 -0.70 -1.95 22.80
C THR A 29 0.75 -2.16 22.39
N GLY A 30 1.53 -1.07 22.31
CA GLY A 30 2.94 -1.12 21.96
C GLY A 30 3.24 -1.37 20.48
N VAL A 31 2.24 -1.33 19.61
CA VAL A 31 2.41 -1.51 18.17
C VAL A 31 3.11 -0.30 17.56
N GLN A 32 4.16 -0.55 16.79
CA GLN A 32 4.77 0.45 15.93
C GLN A 32 4.02 0.49 14.60
N TRP A 33 3.55 1.69 14.23
CA TRP A 33 2.83 1.92 12.98
C TRP A 33 3.77 2.48 11.91
N ILE A 34 3.63 1.97 10.69
CA ILE A 34 4.47 2.34 9.55
C ILE A 34 3.61 2.66 8.31
N ILE A 35 4.23 3.28 7.32
CA ILE A 35 3.67 3.31 5.96
C ILE A 35 3.67 1.87 5.44
N ASN A 36 2.57 1.45 4.83
CA ASN A 36 2.52 0.16 4.16
C ASN A 36 3.67 0.01 3.14
N PRO A 37 4.40 -1.11 3.14
CA PRO A 37 5.57 -1.29 2.27
C PRO A 37 5.31 -1.05 0.79
N TRP A 38 4.14 -1.44 0.27
CA TRP A 38 3.77 -1.20 -1.12
C TRP A 38 3.53 0.29 -1.41
N ASP A 39 3.00 1.03 -0.45
CA ASP A 39 2.77 2.46 -0.58
C ASP A 39 4.08 3.26 -0.47
N GLU A 40 5.08 2.76 0.28
CA GLU A 40 6.44 3.33 0.29
C GLU A 40 7.10 3.22 -1.10
N LEU A 41 6.92 2.10 -1.80
CA LEU A 41 7.38 1.93 -3.18
C LEU A 41 6.62 2.83 -4.15
N ALA A 42 5.29 2.94 -4.00
CA ALA A 42 4.45 3.85 -4.77
C ALA A 42 4.92 5.31 -4.64
N LEU A 43 5.15 5.75 -3.40
CA LEU A 43 5.65 7.10 -3.10
C LEU A 43 7.06 7.31 -3.67
N THR A 44 7.93 6.31 -3.57
CA THR A 44 9.27 6.37 -4.15
C THR A 44 9.19 6.58 -5.65
N ARG A 45 8.34 5.82 -6.35
CA ARG A 45 8.16 5.98 -7.79
C ARG A 45 7.60 7.35 -8.17
N ALA A 46 6.62 7.85 -7.43
CA ALA A 46 6.11 9.21 -7.63
C ALA A 46 7.23 10.26 -7.56
N MET A 47 8.13 10.12 -6.58
CA MET A 47 9.28 11.02 -6.42
C MET A 47 10.26 10.93 -7.57
N GLU A 48 10.57 9.71 -8.06
CA GLU A 48 11.43 9.50 -9.22
C GLU A 48 10.85 10.17 -10.47
N LEU A 49 9.55 9.99 -10.72
CA LEU A 49 8.85 10.62 -11.83
C LEU A 49 8.87 12.15 -11.73
N LYS A 50 8.74 12.70 -10.53
CA LYS A 50 8.84 14.16 -10.31
C LYS A 50 10.23 14.68 -10.58
N GLU A 51 11.27 13.97 -10.17
CA GLU A 51 12.66 14.32 -10.41
C GLU A 51 13.05 14.23 -11.90
N ALA A 52 12.44 13.28 -12.61
CA ALA A 52 12.61 13.15 -14.07
C ALA A 52 11.88 14.26 -14.87
N GLY A 53 10.97 15.00 -14.24
CA GLY A 53 10.16 16.06 -14.87
C GLY A 53 8.80 15.55 -15.34
N GLY A 54 7.84 16.47 -15.48
CA GLY A 54 6.47 16.15 -15.90
C GLY A 54 5.46 16.03 -14.76
N ILE A 55 5.91 15.89 -13.50
CA ILE A 55 5.04 15.91 -12.31
C ILE A 55 5.21 17.23 -11.57
N GLU A 56 4.12 17.96 -11.47
CA GLU A 56 4.05 19.24 -10.77
C GLU A 56 3.97 19.03 -9.25
N LYS A 57 3.09 18.12 -8.82
CA LYS A 57 2.73 17.96 -7.42
C LYS A 57 2.49 16.50 -7.06
N ILE A 58 2.96 16.12 -5.86
CA ILE A 58 2.68 14.84 -5.22
C ILE A 58 1.95 15.10 -3.90
N THR A 59 0.72 14.63 -3.80
CA THR A 59 -0.08 14.62 -2.58
C THR A 59 -0.17 13.20 -2.04
N VAL A 60 -0.12 13.03 -0.73
CA VAL A 60 -0.42 11.74 -0.09
C VAL A 60 -1.77 11.82 0.62
N ALA A 61 -2.57 10.76 0.55
CA ALA A 61 -3.85 10.69 1.22
C ALA A 61 -3.98 9.44 2.08
N ASN A 62 -4.64 9.59 3.24
CA ASN A 62 -4.92 8.52 4.17
C ASN A 62 -6.32 8.68 4.76
N VAL A 63 -7.03 7.57 4.93
CA VAL A 63 -8.23 7.50 5.75
C VAL A 63 -7.83 6.95 7.11
N GLY A 64 -7.91 7.77 8.14
CA GLY A 64 -7.45 7.38 9.46
C GLY A 64 -7.70 8.44 10.53
N ALA A 65 -7.78 7.99 11.77
CA ALA A 65 -7.86 8.85 12.94
C ALA A 65 -6.58 9.71 13.09
N LYS A 66 -6.56 10.66 13.99
CA LYS A 66 -5.41 11.55 14.27
C LYS A 66 -4.10 10.78 14.54
N THR A 67 -4.19 9.57 15.03
CA THR A 67 -3.05 8.68 15.31
C THR A 67 -2.26 8.29 14.06
N THR A 68 -2.81 8.45 12.84
CA THR A 68 -2.11 8.17 11.58
C THR A 68 -1.26 9.34 11.07
N GLU A 69 -1.36 10.52 11.67
CA GLU A 69 -0.59 11.70 11.23
C GLU A 69 0.94 11.50 11.24
N PRO A 70 1.56 10.80 12.20
CA PRO A 70 2.99 10.52 12.16
C PRO A 70 3.42 9.79 10.88
N THR A 71 2.60 8.85 10.41
CA THR A 71 2.83 8.10 9.17
C THR A 71 2.76 9.02 7.95
N LEU A 72 1.77 9.91 7.89
CA LEU A 72 1.71 10.95 6.84
C LEU A 72 2.90 11.92 6.92
N ARG A 73 3.35 12.30 8.11
CA ARG A 73 4.56 13.12 8.29
C ARG A 73 5.82 12.41 7.79
N LYS A 74 5.90 11.07 7.92
CA LYS A 74 6.98 10.27 7.31
C LYS A 74 6.90 10.34 5.78
N ALA A 75 5.72 10.22 5.17
CA ALA A 75 5.54 10.35 3.72
C ALA A 75 5.93 11.76 3.22
N LEU A 76 5.57 12.81 3.96
CA LEU A 76 6.02 14.19 3.67
C LEU A 76 7.54 14.34 3.79
N ALA A 77 8.19 13.62 4.70
CA ALA A 77 9.64 13.61 4.87
C ALA A 77 10.37 12.92 3.73
N VAL A 78 9.77 11.87 3.15
CA VAL A 78 10.26 11.20 1.94
C VAL A 78 10.28 12.15 0.75
N GLY A 79 9.27 13.04 0.65
CA GLY A 79 9.30 14.06 -0.40
C GLY A 79 7.95 14.61 -0.86
N ALA A 80 6.81 13.98 -0.52
CA ALA A 80 5.50 14.48 -0.90
C ALA A 80 5.34 15.97 -0.54
N ASP A 81 4.60 16.72 -1.36
CA ASP A 81 4.45 18.17 -1.20
C ASP A 81 3.46 18.52 -0.10
N ASP A 82 2.36 17.80 -0.03
CA ASP A 82 1.33 17.94 1.00
C ASP A 82 0.66 16.60 1.32
N ALA A 83 -0.18 16.61 2.33
CA ALA A 83 -0.91 15.44 2.79
C ALA A 83 -2.39 15.79 3.06
N ILE A 84 -3.26 14.83 2.80
CA ILE A 84 -4.67 14.87 3.16
C ILE A 84 -4.95 13.70 4.09
N ARG A 85 -5.52 13.98 5.25
CA ARG A 85 -6.06 12.98 6.16
C ARG A 85 -7.58 13.11 6.19
N ILE A 86 -8.27 12.03 5.90
CA ILE A 86 -9.72 11.97 6.06
C ILE A 86 -9.99 11.40 7.44
N ASP A 87 -10.67 12.19 8.28
CA ASP A 87 -10.86 11.92 9.70
C ASP A 87 -11.95 10.87 9.94
N ALA A 88 -11.57 9.60 9.80
CA ALA A 88 -12.42 8.45 10.05
C ALA A 88 -11.58 7.26 10.49
N GLU A 89 -12.13 6.35 11.25
CA GLU A 89 -11.57 5.01 11.37
C GLU A 89 -11.76 4.27 10.04
N ALA A 90 -10.67 3.69 9.53
CA ALA A 90 -10.74 2.84 8.35
C ALA A 90 -11.57 1.59 8.68
N LYS A 91 -12.59 1.34 7.87
CA LYS A 91 -13.45 0.17 7.96
C LYS A 91 -13.04 -0.83 6.88
N ASP A 92 -13.98 -1.22 6.03
CA ASP A 92 -13.69 -2.08 4.88
C ASP A 92 -13.13 -1.30 3.67
N ALA A 93 -12.73 -2.04 2.64
CA ALA A 93 -12.15 -1.46 1.42
C ALA A 93 -13.13 -0.52 0.68
N PHE A 94 -14.43 -0.82 0.70
CA PHE A 94 -15.43 0.03 0.05
C PHE A 94 -15.58 1.37 0.78
N PHE A 95 -15.66 1.34 2.11
CA PHE A 95 -15.69 2.56 2.92
C PHE A 95 -14.48 3.43 2.64
N VAL A 96 -13.27 2.84 2.68
CA VAL A 96 -12.01 3.57 2.43
C VAL A 96 -11.99 4.16 1.01
N ALA A 97 -12.36 3.39 -0.01
CA ALA A 97 -12.41 3.88 -1.39
C ALA A 97 -13.39 5.05 -1.55
N LYS A 98 -14.56 4.98 -0.89
CA LYS A 98 -15.56 6.05 -0.90
C LYS A 98 -15.03 7.33 -0.29
N GLN A 99 -14.32 7.24 0.86
CA GLN A 99 -13.69 8.40 1.49
C GLN A 99 -12.61 9.02 0.59
N LEU A 100 -11.76 8.20 -0.01
CA LEU A 100 -10.68 8.65 -0.89
C LEU A 100 -11.20 9.32 -2.17
N ALA A 101 -12.33 8.88 -2.70
CA ALA A 101 -12.94 9.46 -3.89
C ALA A 101 -13.25 10.96 -3.73
N GLU A 102 -13.60 11.41 -2.52
CA GLU A 102 -13.90 12.82 -2.24
C GLU A 102 -12.69 13.76 -2.40
N VAL A 103 -11.48 13.22 -2.45
CA VAL A 103 -10.24 14.01 -2.56
C VAL A 103 -9.42 13.65 -3.79
N ALA A 104 -9.82 12.64 -4.55
CA ALA A 104 -9.03 12.05 -5.63
C ALA A 104 -9.32 12.62 -7.03
N GLY A 105 -10.46 13.32 -7.22
CA GLY A 105 -10.94 13.73 -8.54
C GLY A 105 -10.08 14.74 -9.31
N ASP A 106 -9.13 15.42 -8.66
CA ASP A 106 -8.30 16.46 -9.28
C ASP A 106 -6.89 15.95 -9.67
N TYR A 107 -6.66 14.63 -9.63
CA TYR A 107 -5.33 14.03 -9.91
C TYR A 107 -5.34 13.25 -11.22
N ASP A 108 -4.23 13.40 -11.95
CA ASP A 108 -4.02 12.71 -13.22
C ASP A 108 -3.66 11.23 -13.00
N ILE A 109 -2.88 10.97 -11.96
CA ILE A 109 -2.39 9.64 -11.61
C ILE A 109 -2.63 9.38 -10.13
N ILE A 110 -3.27 8.26 -9.82
CA ILE A 110 -3.44 7.77 -8.45
C ILE A 110 -2.60 6.50 -8.31
N LEU A 111 -1.70 6.47 -7.33
CA LEU A 111 -0.89 5.29 -7.01
C LEU A 111 -1.39 4.67 -5.70
N ALA A 112 -1.77 3.40 -5.75
CA ALA A 112 -2.17 2.60 -4.61
C ALA A 112 -1.28 1.37 -4.52
N GLY A 113 -0.78 1.02 -3.35
CA GLY A 113 -0.14 -0.28 -3.14
C GLY A 113 -1.09 -1.42 -3.46
N ILE A 114 -0.59 -2.54 -3.95
CA ILE A 114 -1.42 -3.67 -4.35
C ILE A 114 -2.27 -4.18 -3.19
N GLU A 115 -1.74 -4.10 -1.98
CA GLU A 115 -2.43 -4.51 -0.76
C GLU A 115 -1.84 -3.79 0.46
N ALA A 116 -2.58 -3.74 1.55
CA ALA A 116 -2.06 -3.34 2.85
C ALA A 116 -1.65 -4.59 3.63
N SER A 117 -0.45 -4.58 4.25
CA SER A 117 0.16 -5.76 4.88
C SER A 117 -0.58 -6.28 6.12
N ASP A 118 -1.59 -5.57 6.60
CA ASP A 118 -2.43 -5.96 7.73
C ASP A 118 -3.56 -6.91 7.32
N TYR A 119 -4.25 -6.66 6.19
CA TYR A 119 -5.42 -7.43 5.76
C TYR A 119 -5.29 -8.05 4.36
N ASN A 120 -4.31 -7.66 3.57
CA ASN A 120 -4.04 -8.20 2.22
C ASN A 120 -5.27 -8.22 1.29
N GLY A 121 -6.19 -7.27 1.46
CA GLY A 121 -7.48 -7.28 0.76
C GLY A 121 -7.43 -6.93 -0.73
N SER A 122 -6.39 -6.23 -1.18
CA SER A 122 -6.12 -5.87 -2.60
C SER A 122 -7.31 -5.24 -3.37
N ALA A 123 -8.19 -4.51 -2.69
CA ALA A 123 -9.46 -4.07 -3.28
C ALA A 123 -9.62 -2.55 -3.41
N VAL A 124 -8.96 -1.74 -2.55
CA VAL A 124 -9.20 -0.29 -2.46
C VAL A 124 -8.93 0.42 -3.77
N GLY A 125 -7.79 0.14 -4.43
CA GLY A 125 -7.41 0.82 -5.69
C GLY A 125 -8.40 0.56 -6.82
N GLY A 126 -8.85 -0.69 -6.99
CA GLY A 126 -9.85 -1.04 -8.00
C GLY A 126 -11.22 -0.43 -7.72
N MET A 127 -11.69 -0.47 -6.46
CA MET A 127 -12.95 0.15 -6.05
C MET A 127 -12.91 1.67 -6.23
N LEU A 128 -11.79 2.31 -5.93
CA LEU A 128 -11.63 3.76 -6.13
C LEU A 128 -11.71 4.12 -7.61
N ALA A 129 -11.06 3.35 -8.48
CA ALA A 129 -11.11 3.58 -9.92
C ALA A 129 -12.54 3.51 -10.45
N GLU A 130 -13.31 2.51 -10.05
CA GLU A 130 -14.72 2.35 -10.43
C GLU A 130 -15.59 3.50 -9.92
N ILE A 131 -15.39 3.93 -8.66
CA ILE A 131 -16.16 5.05 -8.08
C ILE A 131 -15.89 6.36 -8.83
N LEU A 132 -14.66 6.57 -9.31
CA LEU A 132 -14.23 7.76 -10.03
C LEU A 132 -14.51 7.69 -11.55
N ASP A 133 -14.90 6.54 -12.08
CA ASP A 133 -14.94 6.25 -13.53
C ASP A 133 -13.57 6.52 -14.20
N TYR A 134 -12.49 6.10 -13.55
CA TYR A 134 -11.12 6.26 -14.03
C TYR A 134 -10.59 4.96 -14.64
N ASN A 135 -9.71 5.10 -15.61
CA ASN A 135 -8.91 3.95 -16.06
C ASN A 135 -8.18 3.31 -14.88
N SER A 136 -8.01 1.98 -14.89
CA SER A 136 -7.24 1.29 -13.87
C SER A 136 -6.31 0.23 -14.43
N VAL A 137 -5.13 0.11 -13.83
CA VAL A 137 -4.18 -0.96 -14.12
C VAL A 137 -3.70 -1.58 -12.81
N SER A 138 -3.88 -2.89 -12.68
CA SER A 138 -3.40 -3.65 -11.52
C SER A 138 -2.06 -4.33 -11.79
N ALA A 139 -1.39 -4.76 -10.71
CA ALA A 139 -0.10 -5.45 -10.74
C ALA A 139 0.99 -4.65 -11.48
N VAL A 140 1.01 -3.33 -11.29
CA VAL A 140 1.94 -2.43 -11.97
C VAL A 140 3.34 -2.58 -11.37
N SER A 141 4.28 -3.05 -12.18
CA SER A 141 5.70 -3.21 -11.83
C SER A 141 6.60 -2.13 -12.46
N GLY A 142 6.07 -1.29 -13.34
CA GLY A 142 6.78 -0.16 -13.93
C GLY A 142 5.82 0.92 -14.43
N LEU A 143 6.21 2.19 -14.28
CA LEU A 143 5.44 3.35 -14.73
C LEU A 143 6.40 4.44 -15.19
N ASN A 144 6.32 4.84 -16.45
CA ASN A 144 7.11 5.91 -17.04
C ASN A 144 6.22 6.94 -17.71
N ILE A 145 6.77 8.13 -17.94
CA ILE A 145 6.14 9.17 -18.75
C ILE A 145 7.05 9.40 -19.96
N GLU A 146 6.55 9.11 -21.14
CA GLU A 146 7.28 9.26 -22.41
C GLU A 146 6.42 10.09 -23.37
N ASN A 147 6.97 11.21 -23.86
CA ASN A 147 6.26 12.13 -24.76
C ASN A 147 4.88 12.60 -24.27
N GLY A 148 4.69 12.64 -22.94
CA GLY A 148 3.42 13.03 -22.32
C GLY A 148 2.41 11.90 -22.14
N GLU A 149 2.73 10.69 -22.58
CA GLU A 149 1.92 9.48 -22.40
C GLU A 149 2.44 8.64 -21.23
N LEU A 150 1.54 7.92 -20.56
CA LEU A 150 1.90 6.98 -19.50
C LEU A 150 2.18 5.61 -20.10
N ILE A 151 3.40 5.13 -19.87
CA ILE A 151 3.82 3.77 -20.22
C ILE A 151 3.86 2.94 -18.95
N VAL A 152 3.01 1.93 -18.89
CA VAL A 152 2.79 1.09 -17.71
C VAL A 152 3.18 -0.34 -18.00
N ASN A 153 4.09 -0.90 -17.20
CA ASN A 153 4.39 -2.33 -17.21
C ASN A 153 3.57 -3.01 -16.09
N ARG A 154 2.86 -4.06 -16.45
CA ARG A 154 2.12 -4.88 -15.48
C ARG A 154 2.51 -6.34 -15.58
N GLU A 155 2.50 -7.03 -14.45
CA GLU A 155 2.71 -8.46 -14.39
C GLU A 155 1.39 -9.20 -14.69
N ILE A 156 1.49 -10.29 -15.45
CA ILE A 156 0.39 -11.21 -15.73
C ILE A 156 0.89 -12.64 -15.61
N ASP A 157 -0.01 -13.60 -15.56
CA ASP A 157 0.37 -15.01 -15.59
C ASP A 157 1.12 -15.34 -16.89
N GLY A 158 2.35 -15.85 -16.72
CA GLY A 158 3.20 -16.23 -17.83
C GLY A 158 4.00 -15.11 -18.48
N GLY A 159 3.96 -13.87 -17.93
CA GLY A 159 4.77 -12.77 -18.48
C GLY A 159 4.40 -11.39 -18.00
N SER A 160 4.65 -10.40 -18.84
CA SER A 160 4.31 -9.00 -18.55
C SER A 160 3.66 -8.34 -19.77
N GLN A 161 2.92 -7.26 -19.53
CA GLN A 161 2.34 -6.41 -20.57
C GLN A 161 2.87 -4.99 -20.43
N VAL A 162 3.12 -4.34 -21.57
CA VAL A 162 3.40 -2.92 -21.65
C VAL A 162 2.17 -2.23 -22.24
N LEU A 163 1.64 -1.25 -21.52
CA LEU A 163 0.43 -0.54 -21.89
C LEU A 163 0.74 0.96 -22.02
N THR A 164 0.17 1.60 -23.02
CA THR A 164 0.03 3.06 -23.07
C THR A 164 -1.37 3.40 -22.60
N ILE A 165 -1.49 4.25 -21.58
CA ILE A 165 -2.78 4.55 -20.96
C ILE A 165 -2.99 6.06 -20.82
N ALA A 166 -4.22 6.49 -21.07
CA ALA A 166 -4.62 7.89 -20.87
C ALA A 166 -4.92 8.18 -19.39
N THR A 167 -4.62 9.40 -18.98
CA THR A 167 -5.08 9.94 -17.69
C THR A 167 -6.54 10.40 -17.78
N PRO A 168 -7.31 10.43 -16.67
CA PRO A 168 -6.88 10.01 -15.34
C PRO A 168 -6.83 8.49 -15.18
N VAL A 169 -5.93 8.02 -14.28
CA VAL A 169 -5.72 6.59 -14.08
C VAL A 169 -5.38 6.24 -12.63
N VAL A 170 -5.86 5.09 -12.17
CA VAL A 170 -5.45 4.45 -10.91
C VAL A 170 -4.50 3.30 -11.24
N CYS A 171 -3.26 3.41 -10.78
CA CYS A 171 -2.25 2.35 -10.88
C CYS A 171 -2.11 1.64 -9.54
N VAL A 172 -2.49 0.36 -9.51
CA VAL A 172 -2.32 -0.50 -8.33
C VAL A 172 -0.95 -1.16 -8.44
N VAL A 173 0.01 -0.68 -7.65
CA VAL A 173 1.44 -0.97 -7.84
C VAL A 173 1.93 -2.09 -6.93
N GLN A 174 2.91 -2.83 -7.44
CA GLN A 174 3.56 -3.91 -6.71
C GLN A 174 5.08 -3.82 -6.78
N LYS A 175 5.77 -4.83 -6.27
CA LYS A 175 7.22 -4.96 -6.34
C LYS A 175 7.73 -4.81 -7.79
N GLY A 176 8.82 -4.09 -7.95
CA GLY A 176 9.37 -3.73 -9.26
C GLY A 176 9.08 -2.28 -9.64
N ILE A 177 8.02 -1.65 -9.12
CA ILE A 177 7.66 -0.25 -9.39
C ILE A 177 8.76 0.73 -9.01
N ALA A 178 9.49 0.45 -7.94
CA ALA A 178 10.73 1.09 -7.54
C ALA A 178 11.71 0.03 -7.02
N LYS A 179 13.01 0.31 -7.09
CA LYS A 179 14.03 -0.65 -6.66
C LYS A 179 14.02 -0.87 -5.15
N GLU A 180 14.00 0.23 -4.40
CA GLU A 180 14.01 0.23 -2.94
C GLU A 180 13.21 1.42 -2.42
N PRO A 181 12.57 1.31 -1.23
CA PRO A 181 11.90 2.44 -0.61
C PRO A 181 12.88 3.59 -0.32
N ARG A 182 12.45 4.82 -0.59
CA ARG A 182 13.25 6.00 -0.31
C ARG A 182 13.29 6.30 1.19
N ILE A 183 14.47 6.39 1.74
CA ILE A 183 14.68 6.78 3.14
C ILE A 183 14.66 8.30 3.26
N PRO A 184 13.87 8.88 4.18
CA PRO A 184 13.84 10.33 4.35
C PRO A 184 15.16 10.85 4.90
N ALA A 185 15.73 11.85 4.23
CA ALA A 185 16.92 12.56 4.71
C ALA A 185 16.58 13.46 5.90
N MET A 186 17.55 13.76 6.75
CA MET A 186 17.38 14.64 7.94
C MET A 186 16.70 15.97 7.59
N ARG A 187 17.11 16.61 6.48
CA ARG A 187 16.47 17.83 5.99
C ARG A 187 15.00 17.62 5.65
N GLY A 188 14.64 16.48 5.03
CA GLY A 188 13.26 16.11 4.72
C GLY A 188 12.41 16.00 5.98
N ILE A 189 12.93 15.37 7.03
CA ILE A 189 12.26 15.22 8.33
C ILE A 189 12.00 16.61 8.97
N MET A 190 12.97 17.52 8.92
CA MET A 190 12.80 18.88 9.43
C MET A 190 11.75 19.67 8.63
N MET A 191 11.77 19.56 7.30
CA MET A 191 10.83 20.25 6.42
C MET A 191 9.41 19.68 6.52
N ALA A 192 9.25 18.39 6.73
CA ALA A 192 7.96 17.72 6.84
C ALA A 192 7.04 18.32 7.91
N ARG A 193 7.62 18.85 8.99
CA ARG A 193 6.85 19.51 10.07
C ARG A 193 6.11 20.77 9.60
N LYS A 194 6.63 21.44 8.55
CA LYS A 194 6.09 22.69 7.99
C LYS A 194 5.21 22.45 6.76
N LYS A 195 5.28 21.27 6.13
CA LYS A 195 4.48 20.95 4.95
C LYS A 195 3.00 20.85 5.32
N PRO A 196 2.09 21.28 4.43
CA PRO A 196 0.67 21.21 4.67
C PRO A 196 0.21 19.78 4.94
N LEU A 197 -0.63 19.61 5.95
CA LEU A 197 -1.42 18.43 6.22
C LEU A 197 -2.84 18.92 6.47
N VAL A 198 -3.72 18.64 5.50
CA VAL A 198 -5.12 19.05 5.53
C VAL A 198 -5.94 17.93 6.11
N VAL A 199 -6.80 18.24 7.07
CA VAL A 199 -7.77 17.30 7.61
C VAL A 199 -9.11 17.57 6.94
N LYS A 200 -9.70 16.51 6.37
CA LYS A 200 -11.03 16.52 5.78
C LYS A 200 -11.97 15.72 6.65
N GLU A 201 -13.19 16.17 6.80
CA GLU A 201 -14.22 15.38 7.43
C GLU A 201 -14.63 14.21 6.54
N ALA A 202 -14.99 13.10 7.17
CA ALA A 202 -15.47 11.93 6.46
C ALA A 202 -16.87 12.16 5.90
N VAL A 203 -17.15 11.60 4.73
CA VAL A 203 -18.52 11.54 4.19
C VAL A 203 -19.25 10.32 4.71
N ALA A 204 -20.57 10.40 4.73
CA ALA A 204 -21.42 9.27 5.09
C ALA A 204 -21.22 8.12 4.09
N ALA A 205 -20.79 6.98 4.56
CA ALA A 205 -20.67 5.75 3.77
C ALA A 205 -20.85 4.54 4.70
N ASP A 206 -21.57 3.54 4.22
CA ASP A 206 -21.76 2.29 4.93
C ASP A 206 -20.63 1.31 4.58
N GLU A 207 -20.16 0.57 5.56
CA GLU A 207 -19.31 -0.60 5.35
C GLU A 207 -20.12 -1.74 4.71
N ARG A 208 -19.47 -2.56 3.91
CA ARG A 208 -20.07 -3.73 3.25
C ARG A 208 -19.69 -5.04 3.92
N THR A 209 -18.58 -5.02 4.67
CA THR A 209 -18.04 -6.17 5.41
C THR A 209 -17.58 -5.73 6.80
N SER A 210 -17.62 -6.63 7.76
CA SER A 210 -17.10 -6.43 9.11
C SER A 210 -16.30 -7.63 9.57
N PHE A 211 -15.34 -7.41 10.48
CA PHE A 211 -14.60 -8.48 11.15
C PHE A 211 -15.29 -8.81 12.46
N GLU A 212 -15.62 -10.08 12.68
CA GLU A 212 -16.36 -10.50 13.86
C GLU A 212 -15.48 -11.27 14.85
N ASN A 213 -14.49 -12.02 14.35
CA ASN A 213 -13.65 -12.85 15.20
C ASN A 213 -12.25 -12.98 14.62
N PHE A 214 -11.25 -12.95 15.49
CA PHE A 214 -9.85 -13.08 15.15
C PHE A 214 -9.25 -14.31 15.85
N GLU A 215 -8.47 -15.08 15.11
CA GLU A 215 -7.71 -16.17 15.66
C GLU A 215 -6.29 -16.22 15.08
N LEU A 216 -5.35 -16.70 15.86
CA LEU A 216 -4.02 -16.97 15.34
C LEU A 216 -4.03 -18.27 14.54
N PRO A 217 -3.22 -18.36 13.47
CA PRO A 217 -3.04 -19.62 12.77
C PRO A 217 -2.52 -20.69 13.73
N PRO A 218 -2.86 -21.98 13.51
CA PRO A 218 -2.35 -23.07 14.35
C PRO A 218 -0.81 -23.05 14.38
N ALA A 219 -0.25 -23.35 15.55
CA ALA A 219 1.21 -23.40 15.70
C ALA A 219 1.80 -24.39 14.69
N LYS A 220 2.89 -23.99 14.05
CA LYS A 220 3.63 -24.90 13.16
C LYS A 220 4.11 -26.12 13.93
N ALA A 221 4.04 -27.30 13.31
CA ALA A 221 4.66 -28.50 13.84
C ALA A 221 6.17 -28.34 14.01
N ALA A 222 6.78 -29.19 14.84
CA ALA A 222 8.23 -29.19 15.01
C ALA A 222 8.92 -29.41 13.65
N CYS A 223 9.96 -28.63 13.40
CA CYS A 223 10.75 -28.78 12.19
C CYS A 223 11.54 -30.09 12.22
N LYS A 224 11.52 -30.87 11.14
CA LYS A 224 12.37 -32.03 10.95
C LYS A 224 13.68 -31.57 10.32
N MET A 225 14.75 -31.63 11.09
CA MET A 225 16.09 -31.26 10.60
C MET A 225 16.72 -32.45 9.87
N ILE A 226 17.26 -32.19 8.71
CA ILE A 226 18.00 -33.19 7.91
C ILE A 226 19.49 -32.80 7.95
N ASP A 227 20.36 -33.79 8.11
CA ASP A 227 21.80 -33.59 8.10
C ASP A 227 22.24 -33.06 6.72
N GLU A 228 23.19 -32.12 6.71
CA GLU A 228 23.70 -31.50 5.49
C GLU A 228 24.36 -32.52 4.53
N GLU A 229 24.96 -33.58 5.07
CA GLU A 229 25.56 -34.66 4.27
C GLU A 229 24.50 -35.56 3.64
N ASN A 230 23.24 -35.51 4.11
CA ASN A 230 22.14 -36.35 3.66
C ASN A 230 21.05 -35.58 2.89
N ALA A 231 21.42 -34.56 2.13
CA ALA A 231 20.46 -33.72 1.38
C ALA A 231 19.51 -34.50 0.44
N LYS A 232 19.91 -35.70 -0.01
CA LYS A 232 19.05 -36.58 -0.84
C LYS A 232 17.81 -37.05 -0.06
N GLU A 233 17.92 -37.28 1.23
CA GLU A 233 16.78 -37.66 2.09
C GLU A 233 15.73 -36.56 2.11
N LEU A 234 16.13 -35.28 2.10
CA LEU A 234 15.18 -34.16 2.02
C LEU A 234 14.28 -34.26 0.79
N ILE A 235 14.86 -34.57 -0.38
CA ILE A 235 14.10 -34.70 -1.63
C ILE A 235 13.10 -35.85 -1.53
N THR A 236 13.53 -36.99 -1.00
CA THR A 236 12.65 -38.15 -0.77
C THR A 236 11.48 -37.79 0.16
N LEU A 237 11.75 -37.14 1.26
CA LEU A 237 10.74 -36.71 2.23
C LEU A 237 9.76 -35.68 1.66
N LEU A 238 10.25 -34.72 0.86
CA LEU A 238 9.39 -33.75 0.17
C LEU A 238 8.47 -34.42 -0.85
N HIS A 239 8.94 -35.45 -1.53
CA HIS A 239 8.17 -36.20 -2.52
C HIS A 239 7.20 -37.18 -1.86
N GLU A 240 7.66 -38.02 -0.91
CA GLU A 240 6.88 -39.14 -0.38
C GLU A 240 6.03 -38.76 0.84
N GLU A 241 6.58 -37.94 1.76
CA GLU A 241 5.92 -37.56 3.03
C GLU A 241 5.14 -36.27 2.87
N ALA A 242 5.77 -35.19 2.44
CA ALA A 242 5.14 -33.88 2.30
C ALA A 242 4.30 -33.74 1.02
N LYS A 243 4.59 -34.50 -0.01
CA LYS A 243 3.90 -34.50 -1.32
C LYS A 243 3.82 -33.11 -1.95
N VAL A 244 4.91 -32.37 -1.89
CA VAL A 244 5.05 -31.00 -2.44
C VAL A 244 5.98 -30.92 -3.65
N LEU A 245 6.58 -32.05 -4.01
CA LEU A 245 7.39 -32.25 -5.22
C LEU A 245 6.79 -33.41 -6.04
#